data_c2630f06b45e26c7bc43b44b5918ce84
#
_entry.id   c2630f06b45e26c7bc43b44b5918ce84
#
_cell.length_a   1.000
_cell.length_b   1.000
_cell.length_c   1.000
_cell.angle_alpha   90.00
_cell.angle_beta   90.00
_cell.angle_gamma   90.00
#
_symmetry.space_group_name_H-M   'P 1'
#
loop_
_entity.id
_entity.type
_entity.pdbx_description
1 polymer ?
#
loop_
_entity_poly.entity_id
_entity_poly.type
_entity_poly.pdbx_seq_one_letter_code
_entity_poly.pdbx_strand_id
1 'polypeptide(L)'
;MSSASREVLLQTLRGLLGDAFALHQKGSAGARLGRSYGMADGYMRALIDLGIASQKELGVVVVEERAKRLGPATQTLAAEPAPGETIAA
;
A
#
# COMPACT_ATOMS: atom_id res chain seq x y z
N MET A 1 15.04 13.74 -14.78
CA MET A 1 13.94 12.83 -15.16
C MET A 1 12.71 13.63 -15.51
N SER A 2 12.02 13.24 -16.57
CA SER A 2 10.81 13.93 -16.99
C SER A 2 9.63 13.57 -16.11
N SER A 3 8.60 14.42 -16.10
CA SER A 3 7.35 14.14 -15.39
C SER A 3 6.71 12.84 -15.85
N ALA A 4 6.78 12.55 -17.15
CA ALA A 4 6.22 11.32 -17.70
C ALA A 4 6.92 10.08 -17.14
N SER A 5 8.25 10.12 -17.02
CA SER A 5 9.01 9.00 -16.45
C SER A 5 8.69 8.80 -14.98
N ARG A 6 8.55 9.89 -14.24
CA ARG A 6 8.18 9.82 -12.83
C ARG A 6 6.78 9.22 -12.68
N GLU A 7 5.84 9.64 -13.54
CA GLU A 7 4.48 9.09 -13.54
C GLU A 7 4.48 7.58 -13.76
N VAL A 8 5.27 7.11 -14.75
CA VAL A 8 5.36 5.68 -15.03
C VAL A 8 5.88 4.90 -13.83
N LEU A 9 6.90 5.44 -13.16
CA LEU A 9 7.47 4.79 -11.99
C LEU A 9 6.48 4.74 -10.84
N LEU A 10 5.70 5.82 -10.64
CA LEU A 10 4.68 5.83 -9.60
C LEU A 10 3.54 4.87 -9.93
N GLN A 11 3.16 4.75 -11.20
CA GLN A 11 2.14 3.78 -11.61
C GLN A 11 2.61 2.35 -11.38
N THR A 12 3.88 2.08 -11.64
CA THR A 12 4.45 0.76 -11.35
C THR A 12 4.37 0.45 -9.86
N LEU A 13 4.70 1.42 -9.02
CA LEU A 13 4.59 1.26 -7.59
C LEU A 13 3.15 0.98 -7.17
N ARG A 14 2.19 1.72 -7.73
CA ARG A 14 0.78 1.52 -7.42
C ARG A 14 0.34 0.09 -7.77
N GLY A 15 0.84 -0.44 -8.88
CA GLY A 15 0.57 -1.83 -9.26
C GLY A 15 1.11 -2.82 -8.24
N LEU A 16 2.36 -2.62 -7.80
CA LEU A 16 2.98 -3.50 -6.80
C LEU A 16 2.23 -3.46 -5.49
N LEU A 17 1.84 -2.27 -5.04
CA LEU A 17 1.06 -2.11 -3.81
C LEU A 17 -0.30 -2.76 -3.95
N GLY A 18 -0.96 -2.55 -5.10
CA GLY A 18 -2.26 -3.14 -5.35
C GLY A 18 -2.23 -4.66 -5.30
N ASP A 19 -1.18 -5.26 -5.87
CA ASP A 19 -1.01 -6.72 -5.84
C ASP A 19 -0.83 -7.22 -4.40
N ALA A 20 -0.02 -6.52 -3.61
CA ALA A 20 0.21 -6.91 -2.23
C ALA A 20 -1.06 -6.81 -1.40
N PHE A 21 -1.81 -5.72 -1.56
CA PHE A 21 -3.07 -5.54 -0.83
C PHE A 21 -4.12 -6.56 -1.28
N ALA A 22 -4.15 -6.91 -2.56
CA ALA A 22 -5.08 -7.92 -3.06
C ALA A 22 -4.78 -9.28 -2.44
N LEU A 23 -3.51 -9.65 -2.33
CA LEU A 23 -3.11 -10.89 -1.66
C LEU A 23 -3.50 -10.88 -0.20
N HIS A 24 -3.29 -9.75 0.47
CA HIS A 24 -3.66 -9.58 1.87
C HIS A 24 -5.17 -9.78 2.04
N GLN A 25 -5.96 -9.18 1.18
CA GLN A 25 -7.41 -9.25 1.25
C GLN A 25 -7.92 -10.66 1.03
N LYS A 26 -7.24 -11.43 0.20
CA LYS A 26 -7.60 -12.84 -0.06
C LYS A 26 -7.19 -13.76 1.08
N GLY A 27 -6.53 -13.25 2.09
CA GLY A 27 -6.08 -14.06 3.20
C GLY A 27 -4.77 -14.78 2.95
N SER A 28 -4.05 -14.41 1.88
CA SER A 28 -2.72 -14.97 1.65
C SER A 28 -1.78 -14.59 2.78
N ALA A 29 -0.85 -15.47 3.09
CA ALA A 29 0.09 -15.25 4.18
C ALA A 29 1.43 -15.87 3.81
N GLY A 30 2.39 -15.72 4.71
CA GLY A 30 3.69 -16.35 4.56
C GLY A 30 4.54 -15.74 3.47
N ALA A 31 5.33 -16.59 2.81
CA ALA A 31 6.35 -16.15 1.88
C ALA A 31 5.81 -15.37 0.69
N ARG A 32 4.66 -15.75 0.19
CA ARG A 32 4.07 -15.09 -0.99
C ARG A 32 3.70 -13.65 -0.68
N LEU A 33 3.02 -13.43 0.43
CA LEU A 33 2.64 -12.08 0.85
C LEU A 33 3.87 -11.26 1.20
N GLY A 34 4.81 -11.87 1.91
CA GLY A 34 6.08 -11.22 2.26
C GLY A 34 6.86 -10.76 1.05
N ARG A 35 6.92 -11.60 0.00
CA ARG A 35 7.62 -11.22 -1.23
C ARG A 35 6.93 -10.05 -1.93
N SER A 36 5.61 -10.05 -1.96
CA SER A 36 4.86 -8.98 -2.60
C SER A 36 5.07 -7.65 -1.89
N TYR A 37 4.99 -7.63 -0.57
CA TYR A 37 5.27 -6.43 0.21
C TYR A 37 6.74 -6.03 0.09
N GLY A 38 7.65 -7.00 0.07
CA GLY A 38 9.07 -6.74 -0.08
C GLY A 38 9.41 -6.08 -1.41
N MET A 39 8.75 -6.50 -2.49
CA MET A 39 8.95 -5.88 -3.80
C MET A 39 8.50 -4.43 -3.79
N ALA A 40 7.32 -4.15 -3.24
CA ALA A 40 6.82 -2.79 -3.17
C ALA A 40 7.73 -1.92 -2.29
N ASP A 41 8.15 -2.46 -1.15
CA ASP A 41 9.03 -1.73 -0.23
C ASP A 41 10.38 -1.42 -0.88
N GLY A 42 10.97 -2.41 -1.54
CA GLY A 42 12.24 -2.21 -2.24
C GLY A 42 12.13 -1.18 -3.36
N TYR A 43 11.02 -1.19 -4.08
CA TYR A 43 10.78 -0.22 -5.13
C TYR A 43 10.67 1.20 -4.56
N MET A 44 9.92 1.35 -3.46
CA MET A 44 9.80 2.65 -2.78
C MET A 44 11.16 3.14 -2.30
N ARG A 45 11.95 2.23 -1.74
CA ARG A 45 13.29 2.55 -1.27
C ARG A 45 14.15 3.09 -2.39
N ALA A 46 14.09 2.44 -3.55
CA ALA A 46 14.85 2.87 -4.71
C ALA A 46 14.41 4.25 -5.19
N LEU A 47 13.11 4.53 -5.19
CA LEU A 47 12.61 5.84 -5.59
C LEU A 47 13.10 6.95 -4.66
N ILE A 48 13.16 6.67 -3.37
CA ILE A 48 13.69 7.62 -2.38
C ILE A 48 15.19 7.81 -2.59
N ASP A 49 15.93 6.71 -2.71
CA ASP A 49 17.39 6.76 -2.84
C ASP A 49 17.82 7.50 -4.10
N LEU A 50 17.05 7.40 -5.17
CA LEU A 50 17.34 8.09 -6.43
C LEU A 50 16.81 9.53 -6.46
N GLY A 51 16.15 9.96 -5.39
CA GLY A 51 15.60 11.31 -5.33
C GLY A 51 14.42 11.56 -6.24
N ILE A 52 13.75 10.48 -6.68
CA ILE A 52 12.60 10.58 -7.59
C ILE A 52 11.34 10.97 -6.83
N ALA A 53 11.20 10.46 -5.61
CA ALA A 53 10.06 10.75 -4.76
C ALA A 53 10.51 10.83 -3.31
N SER A 54 9.77 11.58 -2.50
CA SER A 54 10.07 11.68 -1.08
C SER A 54 9.30 10.62 -0.32
N GLN A 55 9.75 10.34 0.90
CA GLN A 55 9.06 9.42 1.80
C GLN A 55 7.62 9.85 2.03
N LYS A 56 7.41 11.16 2.17
CA LYS A 56 6.07 11.72 2.38
C LYS A 56 5.16 11.45 1.18
N GLU A 57 5.67 11.68 -0.02
CA GLU A 57 4.91 11.41 -1.25
C GLU A 57 4.52 9.94 -1.36
N LEU A 58 5.46 9.05 -1.07
CA LEU A 58 5.19 7.63 -1.15
C LEU A 58 4.21 7.17 -0.09
N GLY A 59 4.24 7.81 1.09
CA GLY A 59 3.25 7.54 2.13
C GLY A 59 1.83 7.82 1.65
N VAL A 60 1.65 8.92 0.90
CA VAL A 60 0.35 9.26 0.34
C VAL A 60 -0.08 8.21 -0.68
N VAL A 61 0.84 7.76 -1.53
CA VAL A 61 0.54 6.72 -2.53
C VAL A 61 0.08 5.43 -1.84
N VAL A 62 0.77 5.03 -0.77
CA VAL A 62 0.39 3.82 -0.01
C VAL A 62 -1.02 3.94 0.54
N VAL A 63 -1.32 5.07 1.17
CA VAL A 63 -2.65 5.31 1.75
C VAL A 63 -3.72 5.27 0.68
N GLU A 64 -3.47 5.90 -0.46
CA GLU A 64 -4.43 5.93 -1.56
C GLU A 64 -4.69 4.53 -2.13
N GLU A 65 -3.63 3.76 -2.36
CA GLU A 65 -3.80 2.41 -2.90
C GLU A 65 -4.47 1.48 -1.91
N ARG A 66 -4.15 1.63 -0.64
CA ARG A 66 -4.80 0.84 0.40
C ARG A 66 -6.29 1.14 0.43
N ALA A 67 -6.68 2.41 0.38
CA ALA A 67 -8.09 2.79 0.41
C ALA A 67 -8.84 2.23 -0.79
N LYS A 68 -8.22 2.24 -1.97
CA LYS A 68 -8.84 1.67 -3.17
C LYS A 68 -9.10 0.17 -3.03
N ARG A 69 -8.18 -0.55 -2.40
CA ARG A 69 -8.23 -2.02 -2.38
C ARG A 69 -8.96 -2.55 -1.17
N LEU A 70 -8.78 -1.91 -0.01
CA LEU A 70 -9.29 -2.41 1.27
C LEU A 70 -10.38 -1.53 1.87
N GLY A 71 -10.65 -0.39 1.24
CA GLY A 71 -11.58 0.61 1.76
C GLY A 71 -10.93 1.55 2.75
N PRO A 72 -11.60 2.62 3.14
CA PRO A 72 -11.07 3.58 4.10
C PRO A 72 -10.83 2.93 5.45
N ALA A 73 -9.77 3.36 6.14
CA ALA A 73 -9.40 2.80 7.43
C ALA A 73 -10.52 2.96 8.47
N THR A 74 -11.18 4.10 8.48
CA THR A 74 -12.30 4.34 9.39
C THR A 74 -13.46 3.38 9.14
N GLN A 75 -13.72 3.09 7.88
CA GLN A 75 -14.77 2.15 7.51
C GLN A 75 -14.41 0.73 7.97
N THR A 76 -13.15 0.37 7.84
CA THR A 76 -12.67 -0.92 8.29
C THR A 76 -12.83 -1.07 9.80
N LEU A 77 -12.48 -0.03 10.54
CA LEU A 77 -12.61 -0.04 11.99
C LEU A 77 -14.07 -0.12 12.42
N ALA A 78 -14.94 0.56 11.71
CA ALA A 78 -16.37 0.51 12.01
C ALA A 78 -16.94 -0.87 11.75
N ALA A 79 -16.42 -1.58 10.77
CA ALA A 79 -16.88 -2.91 10.43
C ALA A 79 -16.44 -3.95 11.45
N GLU A 80 -15.36 -3.66 12.15
CA GLU A 80 -14.88 -4.54 13.20
C GLU A 80 -15.64 -4.21 14.46
N PRO A 81 -16.43 -4.78 14.90
CA PRO A 81 -17.21 -4.31 16.03
C PRO A 81 -16.61 -4.47 17.35
N ALA A 82 -16.40 -3.83 17.14
CA ALA A 82 -16.09 -3.78 17.71
C ALA A 82 -15.85 -4.44 18.56
N PRO A 83 -15.31 -4.71 18.88
CA PRO A 83 -15.04 -5.45 19.48
C PRO A 83 -15.08 -5.05 20.40
N GLY A 84 -15.40 -4.64 20.28
CA GLY A 84 -15.52 -4.60 20.68
C GLY A 84 -15.44 -3.92 20.84
N GLU A 85 -15.36 -3.59 20.49
CA GLU A 85 -15.50 -3.32 20.34
C GLU A 85 -15.59 -2.87 20.46
N THR A 86 -15.36 -2.69 20.57
CA THR A 86 -15.52 -2.62 20.56
C THR A 86 -15.51 -2.23 21.02
N ILE A 87 -15.23 -1.93 21.21
CA ILE A 87 -15.34 -1.96 21.56
C ILE A 87 -15.88 -1.80 22.16
N ALA A 88 -15.97 -1.75 22.31
CA ALA A 88 -16.51 -2.03 22.66
C ALA A 88 -17.04 -2.10 22.98
N ALA A 89 -17.10 -2.02 23.09
CA ALA A 89 -17.52 -2.43 23.26
C ALA A 89 -17.68 -2.56 23.44
#